data_43acb953f5a9f1ddca14804fa81df7bf
#
_entry.id   43acb953f5a9f1ddca14804fa81df7bf
#
_cell.length_a   1.000
_cell.length_b   1.000
_cell.length_c   1.000
_cell.angle_alpha   90.00
_cell.angle_beta   90.00
_cell.angle_gamma   90.00
#
_symmetry.space_group_name_H-M   'P 1'
#
loop_
_entity.id
_entity.type
_entity.pdbx_description
1 polymer ?
#
loop_
_entity_poly.entity_id
_entity_poly.type
_entity_poly.pdbx_seq_one_letter_code
_entity_poly.pdbx_strand_id
1 'polypeptide(L)'
;YFNPMPGLSQWVEQIQNRSDSIRSNIQSEIPCQGERIKIYYDMQKLDVLWESEKAVCIIYGDAGTGKSGVVKDLISRRQEQGDEFACFLFSSTDLDVEEESLFLRKYGNYQLEDLFTLYSQEKRKVCVTESAEKFSALNSPQVFATLVHKFIDHGWKMIFTIRTVYKDSFCNILLKDIAYDEFRVESIADEVLEALSEQYHFPLPQNQNLRSLLKDFFYLKLY
;
A
#
# COMPACT_ATOMS: atom_id res chain seq x y z
N TYR A 1 -10.90 33.28 -6.71
CA TYR A 1 -10.33 32.71 -7.95
C TYR A 1 -8.89 32.34 -7.65
N PHE A 2 -8.66 31.05 -7.38
CA PHE A 2 -7.31 30.51 -7.27
C PHE A 2 -6.73 30.44 -8.69
N ASN A 3 -5.78 31.29 -8.99
CA ASN A 3 -5.00 31.17 -10.22
C ASN A 3 -4.00 30.03 -9.96
N PRO A 4 -4.11 28.85 -10.61
CA PRO A 4 -3.16 27.77 -10.35
C PRO A 4 -1.77 28.28 -10.69
N MET A 5 -0.84 28.11 -9.75
CA MET A 5 0.57 28.46 -9.98
C MET A 5 1.05 27.75 -11.25
N PRO A 6 1.75 28.44 -12.17
CA PRO A 6 2.21 27.82 -13.41
C PRO A 6 3.02 26.55 -13.10
N GLY A 7 2.63 25.42 -13.68
CA GLY A 7 3.32 24.14 -13.50
C GLY A 7 2.84 23.28 -12.34
N LEU A 8 1.93 23.75 -11.47
CA LEU A 8 1.41 22.95 -10.35
C LEU A 8 0.70 21.67 -10.84
N SER A 9 -0.15 21.80 -11.86
CA SER A 9 -0.84 20.63 -12.44
C SER A 9 0.12 19.61 -13.01
N GLN A 10 1.17 20.05 -13.71
CA GLN A 10 2.18 19.16 -14.26
C GLN A 10 2.99 18.46 -13.16
N TRP A 11 3.30 19.15 -12.07
CA TRP A 11 3.97 18.58 -10.92
C TRP A 11 3.13 17.50 -10.25
N VAL A 12 1.84 17.75 -10.01
CA VAL A 12 0.92 16.75 -9.47
C VAL A 12 0.78 15.56 -10.39
N GLU A 13 0.69 15.79 -11.70
CA GLU A 13 0.66 14.70 -12.71
C GLU A 13 1.91 13.82 -12.63
N GLN A 14 3.09 14.38 -12.43
CA GLN A 14 4.32 13.59 -12.27
C GLN A 14 4.30 12.74 -10.98
N ILE A 15 3.78 13.27 -9.87
CA ILE A 15 3.60 12.51 -8.63
C ILE A 15 2.58 11.38 -8.85
N GLN A 16 1.47 11.67 -9.52
CA GLN A 16 0.45 10.68 -9.86
C GLN A 16 1.01 9.59 -10.77
N ASN A 17 1.77 9.95 -11.80
CA ASN A 17 2.45 9.00 -12.69
C ASN A 17 3.40 8.06 -11.92
N ARG A 18 4.12 8.59 -10.91
CA ARG A 18 4.94 7.74 -10.04
C ARG A 18 4.09 6.78 -9.22
N SER A 19 3.03 7.26 -8.62
CA SER A 19 2.07 6.46 -7.87
C SER A 19 1.47 5.34 -8.75
N ASP A 20 1.02 5.69 -9.94
CA ASP A 20 0.44 4.75 -10.90
C ASP A 20 1.47 3.73 -11.41
N SER A 21 2.72 4.14 -11.58
CA SER A 21 3.83 3.23 -11.90
C SER A 21 4.05 2.20 -10.79
N ILE A 22 4.03 2.60 -9.52
CA ILE A 22 4.13 1.65 -8.40
C ILE A 22 2.92 0.71 -8.42
N ARG A 23 1.71 1.26 -8.52
CA ARG A 23 0.47 0.48 -8.54
C ARG A 23 0.40 -0.52 -9.69
N SER A 24 0.85 -0.15 -10.88
CA SER A 24 0.86 -1.04 -12.05
C SER A 24 1.81 -2.23 -11.88
N ASN A 25 2.91 -2.04 -11.18
CA ASN A 25 3.88 -3.11 -10.88
C ASN A 25 3.41 -4.07 -9.79
N ILE A 26 2.40 -3.69 -9.00
CA ILE A 26 1.81 -4.56 -7.99
C ILE A 26 0.92 -5.59 -8.70
N GLN A 27 1.17 -6.86 -8.42
CA GLN A 27 0.35 -7.95 -8.91
C GLN A 27 -0.64 -8.36 -7.82
N SER A 28 -1.93 -8.34 -8.15
CA SER A 28 -3.04 -8.81 -7.31
C SER A 28 -3.72 -10.05 -7.88
N GLU A 29 -3.29 -10.48 -9.07
CA GLU A 29 -3.82 -11.64 -9.77
C GLU A 29 -2.68 -12.53 -10.27
N ILE A 30 -2.91 -13.83 -10.33
CA ILE A 30 -1.96 -14.82 -10.84
C ILE A 30 -2.44 -15.29 -12.22
N PRO A 31 -1.64 -15.17 -13.29
CA PRO A 31 -1.98 -15.75 -14.58
C PRO A 31 -1.90 -17.29 -14.51
N CYS A 32 -2.96 -17.97 -14.90
CA CYS A 32 -3.03 -19.43 -14.95
C CYS A 32 -3.78 -19.86 -16.20
N GLN A 33 -3.14 -20.56 -17.14
CA GLN A 33 -3.73 -21.16 -18.35
C GLN A 33 -4.66 -20.24 -19.16
N GLY A 34 -4.34 -18.94 -19.23
CA GLY A 34 -5.16 -17.94 -19.94
C GLY A 34 -6.23 -17.26 -19.08
N GLU A 35 -6.42 -17.72 -17.86
CA GLU A 35 -7.28 -17.10 -16.86
C GLU A 35 -6.47 -16.32 -15.82
N ARG A 36 -7.14 -15.62 -14.90
CA ARG A 36 -6.52 -14.89 -13.81
C ARG A 36 -7.08 -15.34 -12.47
N ILE A 37 -6.24 -15.93 -11.65
CA ILE A 37 -6.57 -16.31 -10.28
C ILE A 37 -6.60 -15.05 -9.41
N LYS A 38 -7.76 -14.75 -8.83
CA LYS A 38 -7.90 -13.75 -7.76
C LYS A 38 -7.89 -14.45 -6.43
N ILE A 39 -7.05 -13.97 -5.51
CA ILE A 39 -7.10 -14.42 -4.13
C ILE A 39 -8.06 -13.50 -3.38
N TYR A 40 -9.09 -14.11 -2.82
CA TYR A 40 -10.09 -13.38 -2.06
C TYR A 40 -9.63 -13.17 -0.62
N TYR A 41 -9.60 -11.93 -0.22
CA TYR A 41 -9.40 -11.52 1.17
C TYR A 41 -10.74 -11.14 1.79
N ASP A 42 -10.77 -11.00 3.11
CA ASP A 42 -11.93 -10.46 3.81
C ASP A 42 -12.10 -8.96 3.49
N MET A 43 -12.74 -8.71 2.34
CA MET A 43 -12.98 -7.35 1.85
C MET A 43 -13.92 -6.56 2.76
N GLN A 44 -14.84 -7.23 3.50
CA GLN A 44 -15.72 -6.54 4.44
C GLN A 44 -14.91 -5.92 5.60
N LYS A 45 -13.94 -6.68 6.10
CA LYS A 45 -13.02 -6.18 7.12
C LYS A 45 -12.17 -5.02 6.60
N LEU A 46 -11.68 -5.09 5.36
CA LEU A 46 -10.95 -3.99 4.73
C LEU A 46 -11.84 -2.76 4.51
N ASP A 47 -13.11 -2.94 4.17
CA ASP A 47 -14.07 -1.84 4.07
C ASP A 47 -14.26 -1.12 5.41
N VAL A 48 -14.37 -1.86 6.51
CA VAL A 48 -14.43 -1.27 7.86
C VAL A 48 -13.16 -0.47 8.18
N LEU A 49 -11.99 -0.98 7.83
CA LEU A 49 -10.72 -0.26 8.02
C LEU A 49 -10.62 1.00 7.15
N TRP A 50 -11.16 0.95 5.93
CA TRP A 50 -11.21 2.10 5.05
C TRP A 50 -12.07 3.23 5.62
N GLU A 51 -13.23 2.87 6.20
CA GLU A 51 -14.17 3.84 6.80
C GLU A 51 -13.76 4.29 8.21
N SER A 52 -12.79 3.63 8.83
CA SER A 52 -12.32 3.98 10.17
C SER A 52 -11.76 5.42 10.21
N GLU A 53 -12.05 6.13 11.29
CA GLU A 53 -11.53 7.48 11.55
C GLU A 53 -10.05 7.50 11.97
N LYS A 54 -9.45 6.35 12.26
CA LYS A 54 -8.03 6.30 12.59
C LYS A 54 -7.19 6.71 11.38
N ALA A 55 -6.22 7.56 11.66
CA ALA A 55 -5.36 8.13 10.61
C ALA A 55 -4.39 7.10 10.00
N VAL A 56 -4.20 5.96 10.63
CA VAL A 56 -3.25 4.95 10.18
C VAL A 56 -3.90 3.59 10.07
N CYS A 57 -3.60 2.87 8.99
CA CYS A 57 -3.92 1.46 8.79
C CYS A 57 -2.66 0.68 8.43
N ILE A 58 -2.40 -0.43 9.11
CA ILE A 58 -1.27 -1.30 8.86
C ILE A 58 -1.76 -2.60 8.22
N ILE A 59 -1.32 -2.85 6.99
CA ILE A 59 -1.54 -4.12 6.29
C ILE A 59 -0.26 -4.94 6.43
N TYR A 60 -0.30 -5.98 7.23
CA TYR A 60 0.88 -6.78 7.53
C TYR A 60 0.69 -8.26 7.24
N GLY A 61 1.80 -8.97 7.11
CA GLY A 61 1.83 -10.40 6.80
C GLY A 61 3.25 -10.81 6.42
N ASP A 62 3.48 -12.11 6.23
CA ASP A 62 4.79 -12.63 5.87
C ASP A 62 5.22 -12.21 4.46
N ALA A 63 6.45 -12.47 4.09
CA ALA A 63 6.93 -12.17 2.75
C ALA A 63 6.10 -12.98 1.72
N GLY A 64 5.69 -12.33 0.62
CA GLY A 64 4.99 -13.02 -0.47
C GLY A 64 3.49 -13.23 -0.28
N THR A 65 2.89 -12.93 0.89
CA THR A 65 1.45 -13.15 1.16
C THR A 65 0.49 -12.28 0.34
N GLY A 66 1.00 -11.31 -0.43
CA GLY A 66 0.15 -10.49 -1.30
C GLY A 66 -0.33 -9.17 -0.69
N LYS A 67 0.30 -8.65 0.38
CA LYS A 67 -0.06 -7.39 1.05
C LYS A 67 -0.30 -6.22 0.09
N SER A 68 0.64 -5.99 -0.82
CA SER A 68 0.53 -4.94 -1.84
C SER A 68 -0.67 -5.17 -2.77
N GLY A 69 -0.94 -6.43 -3.12
CA GLY A 69 -2.14 -6.81 -3.89
C GLY A 69 -3.43 -6.44 -3.19
N VAL A 70 -3.52 -6.70 -1.87
CA VAL A 70 -4.66 -6.29 -1.03
C VAL A 70 -4.90 -4.79 -1.09
N VAL A 71 -3.83 -3.98 -0.98
CA VAL A 71 -3.94 -2.51 -1.05
C VAL A 71 -4.42 -2.07 -2.43
N LYS A 72 -3.85 -2.65 -3.50
CA LYS A 72 -4.25 -2.35 -4.87
C LYS A 72 -5.72 -2.66 -5.11
N ASP A 73 -6.18 -3.83 -4.67
CA ASP A 73 -7.57 -4.26 -4.85
C ASP A 73 -8.53 -3.38 -4.04
N LEU A 74 -8.16 -3.01 -2.81
CA LEU A 74 -8.93 -2.08 -1.99
C LEU A 74 -9.13 -0.74 -2.71
N ILE A 75 -8.05 -0.13 -3.19
CA ILE A 75 -8.09 1.17 -3.89
C ILE A 75 -8.92 1.05 -5.18
N SER A 76 -8.67 0.02 -6.01
CA SER A 76 -9.39 -0.19 -7.27
C SER A 76 -10.88 -0.37 -7.04
N ARG A 77 -11.26 -1.18 -6.05
CA ARG A 77 -12.66 -1.42 -5.68
C ARG A 77 -13.35 -0.14 -5.24
N ARG A 78 -12.70 0.70 -4.43
CA ARG A 78 -13.26 1.98 -3.99
C ARG A 78 -13.47 2.95 -5.15
N GLN A 79 -12.53 2.99 -6.09
CA GLN A 79 -12.69 3.76 -7.33
C GLN A 79 -13.86 3.24 -8.18
N GLU A 80 -14.01 1.92 -8.33
CA GLU A 80 -15.13 1.30 -9.05
C GLU A 80 -16.49 1.56 -8.39
N GLN A 81 -16.53 1.72 -7.06
CA GLN A 81 -17.73 2.08 -6.30
C GLN A 81 -18.09 3.56 -6.42
N GLY A 82 -17.24 4.36 -7.05
CA GLY A 82 -17.47 5.79 -7.25
C GLY A 82 -17.03 6.65 -6.07
N ASP A 83 -16.22 6.12 -5.15
CA ASP A 83 -15.63 6.92 -4.08
C ASP A 83 -14.70 7.98 -4.67
N GLU A 84 -14.89 9.23 -4.28
CA GLU A 84 -13.99 10.33 -4.62
C GLU A 84 -12.94 10.50 -3.51
N PHE A 85 -11.67 10.32 -3.86
CA PHE A 85 -10.56 10.48 -2.93
C PHE A 85 -9.23 10.75 -3.65
N ALA A 86 -8.37 11.50 -3.01
CA ALA A 86 -6.98 11.61 -3.44
C ALA A 86 -6.18 10.40 -2.94
N CYS A 87 -5.37 9.79 -3.79
CA CYS A 87 -4.56 8.65 -3.43
C CYS A 87 -3.18 8.71 -4.07
N PHE A 88 -2.14 8.61 -3.24
CA PHE A 88 -0.76 8.48 -3.68
C PHE A 88 -0.10 7.24 -3.08
N LEU A 89 0.66 6.53 -3.91
CA LEU A 89 1.48 5.39 -3.50
C LEU A 89 2.96 5.79 -3.61
N PHE A 90 3.69 5.55 -2.52
CA PHE A 90 5.13 5.68 -2.47
C PHE A 90 5.75 4.39 -1.94
N SER A 91 6.94 4.07 -2.38
CA SER A 91 7.77 3.10 -1.67
C SER A 91 8.47 3.80 -0.51
N SER A 92 8.89 3.06 0.51
CA SER A 92 9.68 3.63 1.60
C SER A 92 10.93 4.36 1.11
N THR A 93 11.53 3.90 0.00
CA THR A 93 12.69 4.54 -0.62
C THR A 93 12.35 5.85 -1.36
N ASP A 94 11.10 6.09 -1.72
CA ASP A 94 10.69 7.39 -2.26
C ASP A 94 10.68 8.48 -1.17
N LEU A 95 10.50 8.07 0.09
CA LEU A 95 10.53 8.94 1.27
C LEU A 95 11.93 9.02 1.91
N ASP A 96 12.95 8.35 1.34
CA ASP A 96 14.33 8.42 1.80
C ASP A 96 15.02 9.67 1.24
N VAL A 97 14.80 10.78 1.90
CA VAL A 97 15.36 12.08 1.56
C VAL A 97 16.12 12.66 2.77
N GLU A 98 17.15 13.45 2.52
CA GLU A 98 17.97 14.06 3.57
C GLU A 98 17.17 15.11 4.38
N GLU A 99 16.28 15.83 3.70
CA GLU A 99 15.40 16.83 4.28
C GLU A 99 13.99 16.69 3.72
N GLU A 100 12.97 17.00 4.53
CA GLU A 100 11.56 16.92 4.11
C GLU A 100 11.23 17.81 2.91
N SER A 101 11.88 18.97 2.80
CA SER A 101 11.73 19.90 1.68
C SER A 101 12.14 19.30 0.33
N LEU A 102 12.90 18.19 0.34
CA LEU A 102 13.37 17.51 -0.86
C LEU A 102 12.42 16.41 -1.35
N PHE A 103 11.47 15.99 -0.52
CA PHE A 103 10.63 14.81 -0.78
C PHE A 103 9.97 14.84 -2.16
N LEU A 104 9.26 15.89 -2.49
CA LEU A 104 8.56 16.00 -3.78
C LEU A 104 9.32 16.86 -4.82
N ARG A 105 10.49 17.37 -4.46
CA ARG A 105 11.26 18.29 -5.31
C ARG A 105 11.79 17.66 -6.58
N LYS A 106 11.98 16.33 -6.58
CA LYS A 106 12.36 15.57 -7.78
C LYS A 106 11.29 15.60 -8.89
N TYR A 107 10.07 16.01 -8.57
CA TYR A 107 8.96 16.14 -9.52
C TYR A 107 8.71 17.58 -9.96
N GLY A 108 9.34 18.58 -9.33
CA GLY A 108 9.21 19.99 -9.65
C GLY A 108 9.61 20.91 -8.49
N ASN A 109 9.39 22.21 -8.64
CA ASN A 109 9.82 23.21 -7.66
C ASN A 109 8.79 23.50 -6.55
N TYR A 110 7.89 22.56 -6.29
CA TYR A 110 6.88 22.67 -5.25
C TYR A 110 7.26 21.83 -4.03
N GLN A 111 6.61 22.13 -2.90
CA GLN A 111 6.84 21.48 -1.62
C GLN A 111 5.65 20.65 -1.18
N LEU A 112 5.80 19.89 -0.12
CA LEU A 112 4.75 19.05 0.44
C LEU A 112 3.53 19.90 0.91
N GLU A 113 3.77 21.11 1.40
CA GLU A 113 2.75 22.06 1.81
C GLU A 113 1.85 22.52 0.66
N ASP A 114 2.41 22.61 -0.56
CA ASP A 114 1.63 22.92 -1.76
C ASP A 114 0.67 21.77 -2.09
N LEU A 115 1.11 20.51 -1.92
CA LEU A 115 0.26 19.34 -2.07
C LEU A 115 -0.88 19.34 -1.05
N PHE A 116 -0.58 19.60 0.21
CA PHE A 116 -1.59 19.66 1.26
C PHE A 116 -2.61 20.77 1.03
N THR A 117 -2.16 21.93 0.55
CA THR A 117 -3.03 23.04 0.20
C THR A 117 -3.97 22.67 -0.95
N LEU A 118 -3.44 22.05 -2.00
CA LEU A 118 -4.21 21.63 -3.17
C LEU A 118 -5.33 20.66 -2.80
N TYR A 119 -5.02 19.69 -1.93
CA TYR A 119 -5.98 18.66 -1.51
C TYR A 119 -6.70 18.99 -0.19
N SER A 120 -6.65 20.26 0.27
CA SER A 120 -7.25 20.64 1.56
C SER A 120 -8.77 20.45 1.61
N GLN A 121 -9.47 20.54 0.48
CA GLN A 121 -10.93 20.40 0.37
C GLN A 121 -11.38 18.95 0.10
N GLU A 122 -10.44 18.05 -0.17
CA GLU A 122 -10.77 16.65 -0.40
C GLU A 122 -11.22 15.98 0.91
N LYS A 123 -12.38 15.36 0.86
CA LYS A 123 -12.96 14.69 2.04
C LYS A 123 -12.13 13.47 2.47
N ARG A 124 -11.57 12.77 1.51
CA ARG A 124 -10.74 11.60 1.77
C ARG A 124 -9.43 11.69 1.02
N LYS A 125 -8.37 11.53 1.75
CA LYS A 125 -6.99 11.58 1.25
C LYS A 125 -6.25 10.38 1.79
N VAL A 126 -5.61 9.61 0.92
CA VAL A 126 -4.91 8.38 1.27
C VAL A 126 -3.49 8.44 0.75
N CYS A 127 -2.53 8.17 1.60
CA CYS A 127 -1.14 7.97 1.22
C CYS A 127 -0.72 6.56 1.61
N VAL A 128 -0.33 5.78 0.63
CA VAL A 128 0.15 4.40 0.83
C VAL A 128 1.67 4.40 0.82
N THR A 129 2.28 3.72 1.78
CA THR A 129 3.72 3.46 1.80
C THR A 129 3.98 1.96 1.71
N GLU A 130 4.50 1.55 0.57
CA GLU A 130 4.88 0.17 0.30
C GLU A 130 6.21 -0.20 0.96
N SER A 131 6.28 -1.41 1.53
CA SER A 131 7.48 -1.95 2.19
C SER A 131 8.01 -1.03 3.29
N ALA A 132 7.10 -0.54 4.14
CA ALA A 132 7.43 0.42 5.19
C ALA A 132 8.41 -0.13 6.24
N GLU A 133 8.58 -1.44 6.31
CA GLU A 133 9.62 -2.07 7.16
C GLU A 133 11.04 -1.61 6.86
N LYS A 134 11.28 -1.11 5.66
CA LYS A 134 12.61 -0.62 5.26
C LYS A 134 12.97 0.72 5.91
N PHE A 135 12.04 1.37 6.61
CA PHE A 135 12.28 2.71 7.18
C PHE A 135 13.51 2.75 8.09
N SER A 136 13.80 1.69 8.85
CA SER A 136 14.97 1.60 9.72
C SER A 136 16.32 1.51 8.98
N ALA A 137 16.27 1.16 7.70
CA ALA A 137 17.44 1.07 6.81
C ALA A 137 17.58 2.30 5.90
N LEU A 138 16.70 3.30 6.03
CA LEU A 138 16.80 4.55 5.28
C LEU A 138 17.97 5.40 5.81
N ASN A 139 18.48 6.29 4.96
CA ASN A 139 19.54 7.23 5.35
C ASN A 139 19.06 8.21 6.42
N SER A 140 17.78 8.60 6.35
CA SER A 140 17.18 9.58 7.26
C SER A 140 15.84 9.11 7.83
N PRO A 141 15.82 8.12 8.76
CA PRO A 141 14.57 7.60 9.33
C PRO A 141 13.73 8.67 10.04
N GLN A 142 14.39 9.69 10.63
CA GLN A 142 13.72 10.81 11.31
C GLN A 142 12.92 11.67 10.31
N VAL A 143 13.47 11.90 9.12
CA VAL A 143 12.77 12.64 8.06
C VAL A 143 11.55 11.86 7.58
N PHE A 144 11.70 10.53 7.41
CA PHE A 144 10.57 9.66 7.12
C PHE A 144 9.44 9.80 8.18
N ALA A 145 9.81 9.75 9.47
CA ALA A 145 8.85 9.93 10.56
C ALA A 145 8.16 11.30 10.49
N THR A 146 8.92 12.36 10.25
CA THR A 146 8.38 13.72 10.10
C THR A 146 7.39 13.81 8.94
N LEU A 147 7.71 13.22 7.79
CA LEU A 147 6.82 13.18 6.63
C LEU A 147 5.50 12.47 6.94
N VAL A 148 5.57 11.30 7.61
CA VAL A 148 4.37 10.55 8.03
C VAL A 148 3.49 11.40 8.95
N HIS A 149 4.05 12.05 9.97
CA HIS A 149 3.29 12.94 10.86
C HIS A 149 2.67 14.10 10.11
N LYS A 150 3.40 14.74 9.20
CA LYS A 150 2.86 15.83 8.37
C LYS A 150 1.65 15.39 7.53
N PHE A 151 1.70 14.20 6.90
CA PHE A 151 0.54 13.67 6.19
C PHE A 151 -0.65 13.51 7.13
N ILE A 152 -0.45 12.91 8.31
CA ILE A 152 -1.51 12.70 9.31
C ILE A 152 -2.09 14.04 9.79
N ASP A 153 -1.25 15.02 10.13
CA ASP A 153 -1.66 16.34 10.61
C ASP A 153 -2.49 17.11 9.57
N HIS A 154 -2.28 16.82 8.27
CA HIS A 154 -3.07 17.40 7.19
C HIS A 154 -4.26 16.52 6.74
N GLY A 155 -4.64 15.56 7.58
CA GLY A 155 -5.85 14.75 7.40
C GLY A 155 -5.71 13.66 6.33
N TRP A 156 -4.49 13.21 6.01
CA TRP A 156 -4.27 12.05 5.16
C TRP A 156 -4.33 10.77 5.97
N LYS A 157 -5.03 9.78 5.46
CA LYS A 157 -4.96 8.41 6.00
C LYS A 157 -3.72 7.73 5.44
N MET A 158 -2.84 7.29 6.35
CA MET A 158 -1.64 6.53 5.98
C MET A 158 -1.95 5.04 5.96
N ILE A 159 -1.62 4.36 4.88
CA ILE A 159 -1.68 2.89 4.78
C ILE A 159 -0.27 2.37 4.59
N PHE A 160 0.17 1.49 5.49
CA PHE A 160 1.50 0.89 5.43
C PHE A 160 1.40 -0.59 5.11
N THR A 161 2.20 -1.08 4.15
CA THR A 161 2.44 -2.51 3.98
C THR A 161 3.73 -2.88 4.71
N ILE A 162 3.66 -3.88 5.61
CA ILE A 162 4.77 -4.25 6.49
C ILE A 162 4.87 -5.77 6.63
N ARG A 163 6.09 -6.31 6.70
CA ARG A 163 6.29 -7.72 7.07
C ARG A 163 6.06 -7.94 8.55
N THR A 164 5.42 -9.07 8.90
CA THR A 164 5.06 -9.44 10.28
C THR A 164 6.20 -9.20 11.27
N VAL A 165 7.42 -9.64 10.92
CA VAL A 165 8.60 -9.56 11.79
C VAL A 165 9.05 -8.15 12.14
N TYR A 166 8.64 -7.14 11.37
CA TYR A 166 9.01 -5.75 11.60
C TYR A 166 7.88 -4.90 12.16
N LYS A 167 6.64 -5.41 12.20
CA LYS A 167 5.46 -4.65 12.58
C LYS A 167 5.61 -3.99 13.96
N ASP A 168 5.94 -4.76 14.97
CA ASP A 168 6.00 -4.24 16.34
C ASP A 168 7.09 -3.18 16.51
N SER A 169 8.25 -3.39 15.90
CA SER A 169 9.33 -2.40 15.90
C SER A 169 8.90 -1.11 15.19
N PHE A 170 8.27 -1.22 14.03
CA PHE A 170 7.75 -0.08 13.27
C PHE A 170 6.72 0.71 14.09
N CYS A 171 5.73 0.02 14.67
CA CYS A 171 4.69 0.66 15.48
C CYS A 171 5.27 1.36 16.70
N ASN A 172 6.18 0.71 17.41
CA ASN A 172 6.79 1.27 18.62
C ASN A 172 7.65 2.50 18.36
N ILE A 173 8.30 2.56 17.19
CA ILE A 173 9.18 3.68 16.85
C ILE A 173 8.40 4.82 16.21
N LEU A 174 7.55 4.51 15.22
CA LEU A 174 6.91 5.52 14.38
C LEU A 174 5.52 5.92 14.85
N LEU A 175 4.76 4.99 15.47
CA LEU A 175 3.33 5.18 15.77
C LEU A 175 3.04 5.14 17.28
N LYS A 176 4.05 5.40 18.12
CA LYS A 176 3.95 5.24 19.58
C LYS A 176 2.71 5.89 20.21
N ASP A 177 2.33 7.07 19.71
CA ASP A 177 1.20 7.86 20.23
C ASP A 177 0.07 8.02 19.21
N ILE A 178 0.09 7.23 18.12
CA ILE A 178 -0.89 7.29 17.04
C ILE A 178 -1.77 6.03 17.08
N ALA A 179 -3.07 6.23 17.19
CA ALA A 179 -4.03 5.13 17.08
C ALA A 179 -4.06 4.62 15.63
N TYR A 180 -3.96 3.30 15.47
CA TYR A 180 -3.99 2.67 14.16
C TYR A 180 -4.93 1.46 14.14
N ASP A 181 -5.35 1.11 12.93
CA ASP A 181 -5.99 -0.16 12.64
C ASP A 181 -5.01 -1.10 11.98
N GLU A 182 -5.30 -2.41 12.06
CA GLU A 182 -4.44 -3.41 11.43
C GLU A 182 -5.23 -4.47 10.70
N PHE A 183 -4.66 -4.94 9.59
CA PHE A 183 -5.16 -6.06 8.81
C PHE A 183 -4.03 -7.04 8.53
N ARG A 184 -4.20 -8.27 8.99
CA ARG A 184 -3.24 -9.34 8.71
C ARG A 184 -3.61 -10.04 7.41
N VAL A 185 -2.65 -10.12 6.50
CA VAL A 185 -2.75 -10.92 5.28
C VAL A 185 -2.15 -12.28 5.57
N GLU A 186 -3.02 -13.27 5.69
CA GLU A 186 -2.63 -14.65 5.95
C GLU A 186 -2.18 -15.34 4.66
N SER A 187 -1.41 -16.42 4.82
CA SER A 187 -1.15 -17.35 3.73
C SER A 187 -2.45 -18.04 3.29
N ILE A 188 -2.47 -18.51 2.04
CA ILE A 188 -3.63 -19.22 1.47
C ILE A 188 -3.91 -20.48 2.30
N ALA A 189 -5.13 -20.64 2.77
CA ALA A 189 -5.56 -21.85 3.49
C ALA A 189 -5.55 -23.08 2.56
N ASP A 190 -5.40 -24.29 3.12
CA ASP A 190 -5.37 -25.51 2.33
C ASP A 190 -6.62 -25.69 1.49
N GLU A 191 -7.78 -25.43 2.09
CA GLU A 191 -9.07 -25.58 1.43
C GLU A 191 -9.22 -24.61 0.25
N VAL A 192 -8.69 -23.38 0.39
CA VAL A 192 -8.68 -22.39 -0.68
C VAL A 192 -7.71 -22.80 -1.79
N LEU A 193 -6.53 -23.31 -1.44
CA LEU A 193 -5.56 -23.79 -2.40
C LEU A 193 -6.09 -25.00 -3.20
N GLU A 194 -6.81 -25.92 -2.55
CA GLU A 194 -7.47 -27.03 -3.19
C GLU A 194 -8.55 -26.56 -4.15
N ALA A 195 -9.43 -25.67 -3.71
CA ALA A 195 -10.48 -25.10 -4.55
C ALA A 195 -9.90 -24.37 -5.78
N LEU A 196 -8.82 -23.62 -5.60
CA LEU A 196 -8.11 -22.96 -6.72
C LEU A 196 -7.52 -23.99 -7.70
N SER A 197 -6.90 -25.08 -7.18
CA SER A 197 -6.37 -26.16 -8.01
C SER A 197 -7.45 -26.83 -8.86
N GLU A 198 -8.62 -27.10 -8.28
CA GLU A 198 -9.75 -27.69 -8.99
C GLU A 198 -10.33 -26.72 -10.03
N GLN A 199 -10.56 -25.46 -9.64
CA GLN A 199 -11.17 -24.44 -10.50
C GLN A 199 -10.27 -24.11 -11.71
N TYR A 200 -8.96 -24.01 -11.50
CA TYR A 200 -7.99 -23.58 -12.53
C TYR A 200 -7.16 -24.73 -13.10
N HIS A 201 -7.50 -25.97 -12.73
CA HIS A 201 -6.94 -27.21 -13.28
C HIS A 201 -5.41 -27.33 -13.21
N PHE A 202 -4.77 -26.83 -12.15
CA PHE A 202 -3.36 -27.05 -11.92
C PHE A 202 -3.13 -28.16 -10.88
N PRO A 203 -2.12 -29.05 -11.04
CA PRO A 203 -1.89 -30.13 -10.10
C PRO A 203 -1.29 -29.61 -8.79
N LEU A 204 -1.71 -30.14 -7.65
CA LEU A 204 -1.04 -29.87 -6.38
C LEU A 204 0.09 -30.89 -6.15
N PRO A 205 1.25 -30.45 -5.66
CA PRO A 205 2.34 -31.36 -5.36
C PRO A 205 1.98 -32.29 -4.18
N GLN A 206 2.40 -33.54 -4.29
CA GLN A 206 2.26 -34.51 -3.19
C GLN A 206 3.20 -34.21 -2.02
N ASN A 207 4.33 -33.56 -2.29
CA ASN A 207 5.28 -33.16 -1.28
C ASN A 207 4.71 -32.01 -0.42
N GLN A 208 4.55 -32.26 0.86
CA GLN A 208 3.99 -31.32 1.85
C GLN A 208 4.77 -30.00 1.91
N ASN A 209 6.09 -30.02 1.78
CA ASN A 209 6.90 -28.81 1.82
C ASN A 209 6.64 -27.93 0.58
N LEU A 210 6.57 -28.54 -0.60
CA LEU A 210 6.21 -27.81 -1.83
C LEU A 210 4.77 -27.28 -1.77
N ARG A 211 3.84 -28.09 -1.25
CA ARG A 211 2.46 -27.65 -1.05
C ARG A 211 2.38 -26.46 -0.08
N SER A 212 3.15 -26.48 0.99
CA SER A 212 3.23 -25.37 1.95
C SER A 212 3.76 -24.09 1.30
N LEU A 213 4.72 -24.19 0.36
CA LEU A 213 5.19 -23.02 -0.38
C LEU A 213 4.11 -22.41 -1.26
N LEU A 214 3.22 -23.22 -1.87
CA LEU A 214 2.14 -22.73 -2.72
C LEU A 214 1.05 -21.93 -1.95
N LYS A 215 1.05 -21.97 -0.62
CA LYS A 215 0.21 -21.10 0.20
C LYS A 215 0.65 -19.65 0.21
N ASP A 216 1.86 -19.40 -0.29
CA ASP A 216 2.40 -18.07 -0.49
C ASP A 216 2.09 -17.61 -1.92
N PHE A 217 1.44 -16.45 -2.05
CA PHE A 217 1.05 -15.88 -3.34
C PHE A 217 2.21 -15.79 -4.34
N PHE A 218 3.39 -15.47 -3.83
CA PHE A 218 4.59 -15.37 -4.67
C PHE A 218 4.98 -16.73 -5.30
N TYR A 219 4.97 -17.79 -4.51
CA TYR A 219 5.33 -19.13 -5.03
C TYR A 219 4.22 -19.74 -5.87
N LEU A 220 2.96 -19.51 -5.51
CA LEU A 220 1.82 -19.98 -6.32
C LEU A 220 1.87 -19.38 -7.73
N LYS A 221 2.32 -18.14 -7.87
CA LYS A 221 2.53 -17.51 -9.17
C LYS A 221 3.64 -18.14 -10.02
N LEU A 222 4.68 -18.67 -9.36
CA LEU A 222 5.82 -19.29 -10.07
C LEU A 222 5.54 -20.74 -10.47
N TYR A 223 4.51 -21.35 -9.86
CA TYR A 223 4.10 -22.73 -10.11
C TYR A 223 3.21 -22.85 -11.35
#